data_76b25538ac73d9762a7ebd1f8749f850
#
_entry.id   76b25538ac73d9762a7ebd1f8749f850
#
_cell.length_a   1.000
_cell.length_b   1.000
_cell.length_c   1.000
_cell.angle_alpha   90.00
_cell.angle_beta   90.00
_cell.angle_gamma   90.00
#
_symmetry.space_group_name_H-M   'P 1'
#
loop_
_entity.id
_entity.type
_entity.pdbx_description
1 polymer ?
#
loop_
_entity_poly.entity_id
_entity_poly.type
_entity_poly.pdbx_seq_one_letter_code
_entity_poly.pdbx_strand_id
1 'polypeptide(L)'
;MAKNTADQAFVRETNLSSVLRLIHTQSPISRAQLAVITGLNKSTVSSLVDELLNQNLIHETGSNSGAAGRPAMQLEINPQAGLIIGV
;
A
#
# COMPACT_ATOMS: atom_id res chain seq x y z
N MET A 1 -2.61 -10.34 -28.66
CA MET A 1 -2.22 -9.48 -27.91
C MET A 1 -1.55 -9.89 -26.70
N ALA A 2 -0.54 -10.57 -26.84
CA ALA A 2 0.22 -10.99 -25.74
C ALA A 2 0.70 -9.85 -24.91
N LYS A 3 0.85 -8.72 -25.49
CA LYS A 3 1.35 -7.63 -24.73
C LYS A 3 0.43 -7.21 -23.65
N ASN A 4 -0.82 -7.58 -23.70
CA ASN A 4 -1.72 -7.17 -22.66
C ASN A 4 -1.32 -7.74 -21.32
N THR A 5 -0.90 -8.97 -21.27
CA THR A 5 -0.52 -9.56 -20.00
C THR A 5 0.72 -8.90 -19.48
N ALA A 6 1.68 -8.64 -20.34
CA ALA A 6 2.91 -8.00 -19.92
C ALA A 6 2.64 -6.58 -19.45
N ASP A 7 1.75 -5.88 -20.15
CA ASP A 7 1.45 -4.53 -19.76
C ASP A 7 0.76 -4.50 -18.42
N GLN A 8 -0.14 -5.45 -18.16
CA GLN A 8 -0.82 -5.48 -16.89
C GLN A 8 0.13 -5.80 -15.75
N ALA A 9 1.07 -6.69 -15.98
CA ALA A 9 2.03 -7.01 -14.96
C ALA A 9 2.91 -5.80 -14.67
N PHE A 10 3.31 -5.10 -15.70
CA PHE A 10 4.17 -3.94 -15.52
C PHE A 10 3.41 -2.84 -14.79
N VAL A 11 2.17 -2.61 -15.14
CA VAL A 11 1.37 -1.59 -14.49
C VAL A 11 1.17 -1.96 -13.02
N ARG A 12 0.92 -3.23 -12.75
CA ARG A 12 0.71 -3.63 -11.37
C ARG A 12 1.98 -3.44 -10.56
N GLU A 13 3.12 -3.80 -11.13
CA GLU A 13 4.36 -3.62 -10.41
C GLU A 13 4.66 -2.16 -10.17
N THR A 14 4.38 -1.33 -11.13
CA THR A 14 4.58 0.09 -10.97
C THR A 14 3.67 0.63 -9.88
N ASN A 15 2.42 0.19 -9.86
CA ASN A 15 1.50 0.63 -8.84
C ASN A 15 1.91 0.12 -7.46
N LEU A 16 2.38 -1.11 -7.37
CA LEU A 16 2.85 -1.64 -6.10
C LEU A 16 4.01 -0.82 -5.58
N SER A 17 4.94 -0.47 -6.44
CA SER A 17 6.08 0.35 -6.04
C SER A 17 5.64 1.73 -5.60
N SER A 18 4.69 2.32 -6.31
CA SER A 18 4.21 3.63 -5.96
C SER A 18 3.52 3.62 -4.60
N VAL A 19 2.69 2.61 -4.37
CA VAL A 19 1.98 2.51 -3.11
C VAL A 19 2.98 2.27 -1.97
N LEU A 20 3.95 1.39 -2.20
CA LEU A 20 4.93 1.11 -1.17
C LEU A 20 5.72 2.37 -0.84
N ARG A 21 6.09 3.13 -1.84
CA ARG A 21 6.84 4.35 -1.60
C ARG A 21 6.01 5.36 -0.83
N LEU A 22 4.73 5.47 -1.15
CA LEU A 22 3.88 6.40 -0.42
C LEU A 22 3.73 5.97 1.02
N ILE A 23 3.61 4.68 1.28
CA ILE A 23 3.53 4.21 2.63
C ILE A 23 4.84 4.52 3.36
N HIS A 24 5.95 4.34 2.67
CA HIS A 24 7.23 4.60 3.28
C HIS A 24 7.41 6.08 3.63
N THR A 25 7.00 6.96 2.77
CA THR A 25 7.25 8.38 2.99
C THR A 25 6.13 9.08 3.74
N GLN A 26 4.92 8.55 3.69
CA GLN A 26 3.78 9.23 4.28
C GLN A 26 3.16 8.47 5.43
N SER A 27 3.76 7.41 5.89
CA SER A 27 3.12 6.64 6.93
C SER A 27 3.05 7.44 8.21
N PRO A 28 2.06 7.20 9.02
CA PRO A 28 1.03 6.21 8.75
C PRO A 28 0.01 6.75 7.76
N ILE A 29 -0.49 5.88 6.92
CA ILE A 29 -1.41 6.31 5.87
C ILE A 29 -2.46 5.23 5.68
N SER A 30 -3.68 5.62 5.36
CA SER A 30 -4.75 4.65 5.20
C SER A 30 -4.97 4.30 3.74
N ARG A 31 -5.72 3.25 3.49
CA ARG A 31 -6.05 2.87 2.13
C ARG A 31 -6.80 3.99 1.43
N ALA A 32 -7.70 4.64 2.14
CA ALA A 32 -8.45 5.72 1.52
C ALA A 32 -7.55 6.86 1.09
N GLN A 33 -6.56 7.17 1.90
CA GLN A 33 -5.62 8.21 1.54
C GLN A 33 -4.77 7.80 0.34
N LEU A 34 -4.38 6.53 0.28
CA LEU A 34 -3.64 6.05 -0.87
C LEU A 34 -4.48 6.18 -2.13
N ALA A 35 -5.76 5.89 -2.06
CA ALA A 35 -6.62 6.01 -3.23
C ALA A 35 -6.69 7.45 -3.69
N VAL A 36 -6.77 8.38 -2.78
CA VAL A 36 -6.83 9.79 -3.14
C VAL A 36 -5.52 10.23 -3.77
N ILE A 37 -4.42 9.88 -3.18
CA ILE A 37 -3.13 10.34 -3.68
C ILE A 37 -2.78 9.70 -5.02
N THR A 38 -3.05 8.43 -5.18
CA THR A 38 -2.69 7.76 -6.41
C THR A 38 -3.70 7.93 -7.52
N GLY A 39 -4.93 8.28 -7.18
CA GLY A 39 -5.98 8.36 -8.17
C GLY A 39 -6.54 7.00 -8.54
N LEU A 40 -6.11 5.95 -7.86
CA LEU A 40 -6.63 4.63 -8.14
C LEU A 40 -7.92 4.42 -7.38
N ASN A 41 -8.75 3.48 -7.83
CA ASN A 41 -9.98 3.27 -7.10
C ASN A 41 -9.70 2.40 -5.88
N LYS A 42 -10.65 2.35 -4.97
CA LYS A 42 -10.44 1.68 -3.70
C LYS A 42 -10.18 0.19 -3.84
N SER A 43 -10.84 -0.46 -4.75
CA SER A 43 -10.63 -1.90 -4.88
C SER A 43 -9.24 -2.19 -5.40
N THR A 44 -8.72 -1.35 -6.27
CA THR A 44 -7.36 -1.53 -6.76
C THR A 44 -6.37 -1.31 -5.62
N VAL A 45 -6.59 -0.25 -4.85
CA VAL A 45 -5.70 0.03 -3.73
C VAL A 45 -5.73 -1.12 -2.73
N SER A 46 -6.91 -1.63 -2.43
CA SER A 46 -7.01 -2.74 -1.50
C SER A 46 -6.25 -3.96 -1.98
N SER A 47 -6.34 -4.25 -3.27
CA SER A 47 -5.65 -5.38 -3.83
C SER A 47 -4.13 -5.20 -3.73
N LEU A 48 -3.65 -4.01 -4.02
CA LEU A 48 -2.22 -3.74 -3.94
C LEU A 48 -1.72 -3.80 -2.50
N VAL A 49 -2.50 -3.24 -1.58
CA VAL A 49 -2.13 -3.25 -0.19
C VAL A 49 -2.11 -4.68 0.34
N ASP A 50 -3.10 -5.47 -0.04
CA ASP A 50 -3.15 -6.86 0.40
C ASP A 50 -1.92 -7.61 -0.07
N GLU A 51 -1.48 -7.34 -1.28
CA GLU A 51 -0.31 -8.00 -1.79
C GLU A 51 0.93 -7.60 -0.98
N LEU A 52 1.06 -6.33 -0.66
CA LEU A 52 2.20 -5.88 0.13
C LEU A 52 2.16 -6.47 1.54
N LEU A 53 0.97 -6.61 2.10
CA LEU A 53 0.82 -7.23 3.40
C LEU A 53 1.23 -8.70 3.34
N ASN A 54 0.85 -9.38 2.29
CA ASN A 54 1.20 -10.78 2.13
C ASN A 54 2.70 -10.96 2.00
N GLN A 55 3.39 -10.00 1.48
CA GLN A 55 4.83 -10.08 1.35
C GLN A 55 5.54 -9.56 2.59
N ASN A 56 4.79 -9.16 3.60
CA ASN A 56 5.35 -8.65 4.85
C ASN A 56 6.19 -7.40 4.66
N LEU A 57 5.91 -6.64 3.63
CA LEU A 57 6.63 -5.40 3.41
C LEU A 57 6.00 -4.26 4.21
N ILE A 58 4.73 -4.37 4.52
CA ILE A 58 4.04 -3.36 5.31
C ILE A 58 3.19 -4.07 6.34
N HIS A 59 2.70 -3.33 7.32
CA HIS A 59 1.79 -3.91 8.29
C HIS A 59 0.73 -2.88 8.63
N GLU A 60 -0.37 -3.36 9.18
CA GLU A 60 -1.46 -2.49 9.57
C GLU A 60 -1.33 -2.19 11.03
N THR A 61 -1.47 -0.91 11.39
CA THR A 61 -1.44 -0.55 12.77
C THR A 61 -2.83 -0.13 13.13
N GLY A 62 -3.28 -0.53 14.24
CA GLY A 62 -4.60 -0.13 14.66
C GLY A 62 -4.60 1.34 14.86
N SER A 63 -5.65 1.96 14.54
CA SER A 63 -5.72 3.33 14.70
C SER A 63 -5.94 3.63 16.07
N ASN A 64 -5.39 4.63 16.56
CA ASN A 64 -5.58 4.94 17.83
C ASN A 64 -6.49 6.00 17.97
N SER A 65 -7.03 6.46 17.10
CA SER A 65 -7.69 7.57 17.17
C SER A 65 -8.78 7.48 18.06
N GLY A 66 -9.45 6.61 18.14
CA GLY A 66 -10.51 6.54 18.98
C GLY A 66 -11.40 7.71 19.09
N ALA A 67 -10.94 8.75 18.72
CA ALA A 67 -11.71 9.91 18.85
C ALA A 67 -13.02 9.79 18.16
N ALA A 68 -13.07 9.34 17.06
CA ALA A 68 -14.29 9.30 16.37
C ALA A 68 -14.97 8.00 16.57
N GLY A 69 -14.44 7.15 17.30
CA GLY A 69 -15.05 5.91 17.47
C GLY A 69 -15.02 5.08 16.24
N ARG A 70 -14.32 5.49 15.18
CA ARG A 70 -14.28 4.76 14.01
C ARG A 70 -12.88 4.54 13.69
N PRO A 71 -12.27 3.51 14.11
CA PRO A 71 -10.86 3.28 13.88
C PRO A 71 -10.58 3.11 12.41
N ALA A 72 -9.60 3.79 11.93
CA ALA A 72 -9.19 3.65 10.57
C ALA A 72 -7.87 2.95 10.59
N MET A 73 -7.77 1.85 9.91
CA MET A 73 -6.52 1.11 9.87
C MET A 73 -5.47 1.91 9.14
N GLN A 74 -4.33 2.01 9.73
CA GLN A 74 -3.22 2.73 9.13
C GLN A 74 -2.18 1.74 8.65
N LEU A 75 -1.43 2.13 7.65
CA LEU A 75 -0.41 1.27 7.07
C LEU A 75 0.96 1.87 7.32
N GLU A 76 1.91 1.03 7.62
CA GLU A 76 3.28 1.47 7.84
C GLU A 76 4.23 0.43 7.28
N ILE A 77 5.44 0.84 6.97
CA ILE A 77 6.44 -0.08 6.51
C ILE A 77 6.79 -1.02 7.63
N ASN A 78 6.91 -2.29 7.32
CA ASN A 78 7.28 -3.27 8.31
C ASN A 78 8.78 -3.12 8.60
N PRO A 79 9.15 -2.83 9.82
CA PRO A 79 10.57 -2.60 10.12
C PRO A 79 11.44 -3.81 9.80
N GLN A 80 10.84 -4.99 9.86
CA GLN A 80 11.64 -6.16 9.58
C GLN A 80 11.89 -6.35 8.12
N ALA A 81 11.17 -5.67 7.28
CA ALA A 81 11.37 -5.77 5.86
C ALA A 81 12.28 -4.66 5.37
N GLY A 82 12.74 -3.84 6.26
CA GLY A 82 13.50 -2.68 5.84
C GLY A 82 14.77 -3.00 5.11
N LEU A 83 15.35 -4.13 5.39
CA LEU A 83 16.54 -4.47 4.70
C LEU A 83 16.37 -4.51 3.24
N ILE A 84 15.28 -5.02 2.78
CA ILE A 84 15.03 -5.17 1.38
C ILE A 84 14.89 -3.83 0.74
N ILE A 85 14.24 -2.93 1.43
CA ILE A 85 14.02 -1.64 0.86
C ILE A 85 15.23 -0.79 0.94
N GLY A 86 16.03 -1.02 1.90
CA GLY A 86 17.18 -0.20 2.07
C GLY A 86 18.24 -0.39 1.04
N VAL A 87 18.07 -1.35 0.22
CA VAL A 87 19.09 -1.62 -0.74
C VAL A 87 19.05 -0.73 -1.94
#